data_ecf0e3332be2b10be687df24842b3323
#
_entry.id   ecf0e3332be2b10be687df24842b3323
#
_cell.length_a   1.000
_cell.length_b   1.000
_cell.length_c   1.000
_cell.angle_alpha   90.00
_cell.angle_beta   90.00
_cell.angle_gamma   90.00
#
_symmetry.space_group_name_H-M   'P 1'
#
loop_
_entity.id
_entity.type
_entity.pdbx_description
1 polymer ?
#
loop_
_entity_poly.entity_id
_entity_poly.type
_entity_poly.pdbx_seq_one_letter_code
_entity_poly.pdbx_strand_id
1 'polypeptide(L)'
;MNAPAVRVHDLRVTLGGSPVLAGVDLTVTAGEWVTVIGPNGAGKSTLLRAVGGLLTGPGEVALFGTPIGALRRRDRARIVATVAQSPVVPIGMSVFDYALLGRTPYIPPLGRESAADLAAVHEVLDRLDLGPFAHRELATLSGGERQRVFLARALAQGATLLLLDEPTSALDIGHQQEVLELVDQLRREHGLTVLATMHDLSIAGEYADRLVLLADGRVAAAGPPEEVLTEDLLARHYRARIRVIPGDHGPLVVPVRPT
;
A
#
# COMPACT_ATOMS: atom_id res chain seq x y z
N MET A 1 18.36 -5.80 -17.94
CA MET A 1 17.21 -5.11 -17.33
C MET A 1 16.71 -5.99 -16.22
N ASN A 2 16.63 -5.50 -14.99
CA ASN A 2 16.07 -6.27 -13.87
C ASN A 2 14.56 -6.47 -14.09
N ALA A 3 14.03 -7.63 -13.66
CA ALA A 3 12.61 -7.92 -13.71
C ALA A 3 11.84 -6.89 -12.89
N PRO A 4 10.62 -6.46 -13.29
CA PRO A 4 9.80 -5.54 -12.52
C PRO A 4 9.44 -6.15 -11.16
N ALA A 5 9.26 -5.29 -10.15
CA ALA A 5 8.87 -5.73 -8.81
C ALA A 5 7.46 -6.36 -8.82
N VAL A 6 6.55 -5.77 -9.59
CA VAL A 6 5.21 -6.32 -9.82
C VAL A 6 4.92 -6.33 -11.32
N ARG A 7 4.41 -7.43 -11.81
CA ARG A 7 3.82 -7.55 -13.15
C ARG A 7 2.45 -8.20 -13.02
N VAL A 8 1.44 -7.53 -13.51
CA VAL A 8 0.07 -8.02 -13.62
C VAL A 8 -0.29 -8.03 -15.10
N HIS A 9 -0.86 -9.13 -15.59
CA HIS A 9 -1.28 -9.26 -16.98
C HIS A 9 -2.67 -9.90 -17.08
N ASP A 10 -3.59 -9.21 -17.77
CA ASP A 10 -5.00 -9.57 -17.99
C ASP A 10 -5.70 -10.10 -16.70
N LEU A 11 -5.41 -9.48 -15.56
CA LEU A 11 -5.95 -9.94 -14.28
C LEU A 11 -7.46 -9.68 -14.20
N ARG A 12 -8.22 -10.74 -13.94
CA ARG A 12 -9.67 -10.70 -13.74
C ARG A 12 -10.01 -11.28 -12.38
N VAL A 13 -10.86 -10.59 -11.63
CA VAL A 13 -11.32 -11.05 -10.32
C VAL A 13 -12.83 -10.85 -10.22
N THR A 14 -13.53 -11.90 -9.77
CA THR A 14 -14.96 -11.86 -9.49
C THR A 14 -15.18 -12.06 -7.99
N LEU A 15 -15.97 -11.22 -7.35
CA LEU A 15 -16.34 -11.32 -5.94
C LEU A 15 -17.87 -11.37 -5.83
N GLY A 16 -18.38 -12.35 -5.10
CA GLY A 16 -19.83 -12.50 -4.93
C GLY A 16 -20.62 -12.61 -6.25
N GLY A 17 -20.01 -13.18 -7.29
CA GLY A 17 -20.63 -13.29 -8.62
C GLY A 17 -20.50 -12.03 -9.51
N SER A 18 -19.99 -10.93 -8.97
CA SER A 18 -19.80 -9.68 -9.73
C SER A 18 -18.35 -9.49 -10.18
N PRO A 19 -18.07 -9.14 -11.45
CA PRO A 19 -16.72 -8.83 -11.90
C PRO A 19 -16.25 -7.54 -11.24
N VAL A 20 -15.07 -7.59 -10.58
CA VAL A 20 -14.45 -6.44 -9.92
C VAL A 20 -13.21 -5.97 -10.67
N LEU A 21 -12.39 -6.91 -11.16
CA LEU A 21 -11.30 -6.61 -12.10
C LEU A 21 -11.63 -7.30 -13.43
N ALA A 22 -11.46 -6.56 -14.52
CA ALA A 22 -11.95 -6.96 -15.86
C ALA A 22 -10.83 -6.96 -16.93
N GLY A 23 -9.63 -7.42 -16.55
CA GLY A 23 -8.45 -7.43 -17.41
C GLY A 23 -7.55 -6.24 -17.10
N VAL A 24 -6.86 -6.31 -15.94
CA VAL A 24 -5.92 -5.30 -15.48
C VAL A 24 -4.53 -5.68 -15.91
N ASP A 25 -3.85 -4.75 -16.59
CA ASP A 25 -2.41 -4.79 -16.88
C ASP A 25 -1.72 -3.72 -16.04
N LEU A 26 -0.68 -4.11 -15.28
CA LEU A 26 0.10 -3.22 -14.44
C LEU A 26 1.53 -3.71 -14.33
N THR A 27 2.48 -2.79 -14.42
CA THR A 27 3.89 -3.06 -14.13
C THR A 27 4.38 -2.05 -13.10
N VAL A 28 5.10 -2.49 -12.07
CA VAL A 28 5.76 -1.64 -11.07
C VAL A 28 7.24 -1.96 -11.09
N THR A 29 8.07 -0.94 -11.27
CA THR A 29 9.52 -1.07 -11.27
C THR A 29 10.05 -1.19 -9.83
N ALA A 30 11.17 -1.87 -9.62
CA ALA A 30 11.78 -1.95 -8.30
C ALA A 30 12.22 -0.54 -7.83
N GLY A 31 11.87 -0.19 -6.58
CA GLY A 31 12.12 1.12 -5.98
C GLY A 31 11.12 2.22 -6.36
N GLU A 32 10.17 1.93 -7.26
CA GLU A 32 9.13 2.88 -7.67
C GLU A 32 8.01 2.97 -6.63
N TRP A 33 7.46 4.16 -6.45
CA TRP A 33 6.19 4.36 -5.75
C TRP A 33 5.05 4.55 -6.76
N VAL A 34 4.19 3.54 -6.89
CA VAL A 34 2.99 3.61 -7.72
C VAL A 34 1.76 3.74 -6.84
N THR A 35 0.90 4.72 -7.13
CA THR A 35 -0.37 4.86 -6.44
C THR A 35 -1.54 4.60 -7.40
N VAL A 36 -2.41 3.67 -7.00
CA VAL A 36 -3.66 3.35 -7.70
C VAL A 36 -4.75 4.26 -7.15
N ILE A 37 -5.27 5.11 -8.03
CA ILE A 37 -6.41 5.99 -7.76
C ILE A 37 -7.63 5.51 -8.53
N GLY A 38 -8.81 6.03 -8.21
CA GLY A 38 -10.06 5.69 -8.90
C GLY A 38 -11.26 5.81 -7.97
N PRO A 39 -12.47 5.86 -8.51
CA PRO A 39 -13.70 5.99 -7.72
C PRO A 39 -13.90 4.79 -6.77
N ASN A 40 -14.83 4.95 -5.82
CA ASN A 40 -15.20 3.85 -4.93
C ASN A 40 -15.79 2.70 -5.74
N GLY A 41 -15.40 1.47 -5.40
CA GLY A 41 -15.81 0.27 -6.14
C GLY A 41 -15.02 -0.02 -7.42
N ALA A 42 -14.05 0.80 -7.82
CA ALA A 42 -13.22 0.57 -9.02
C ALA A 42 -12.35 -0.70 -8.95
N GLY A 43 -12.15 -1.30 -7.75
CA GLY A 43 -11.37 -2.52 -7.58
C GLY A 43 -9.98 -2.30 -7.00
N LYS A 44 -9.65 -1.10 -6.49
CA LYS A 44 -8.31 -0.75 -5.96
C LYS A 44 -7.80 -1.75 -4.90
N SER A 45 -8.53 -1.94 -3.81
CA SER A 45 -8.17 -2.90 -2.74
C SER A 45 -8.16 -4.34 -3.25
N THR A 46 -9.01 -4.68 -4.23
CA THR A 46 -9.02 -6.00 -4.86
C THR A 46 -7.74 -6.25 -5.63
N LEU A 47 -7.25 -5.24 -6.37
CA LEU A 47 -5.97 -5.31 -7.08
C LEU A 47 -4.80 -5.50 -6.08
N LEU A 48 -4.74 -4.71 -5.00
CA LEU A 48 -3.71 -4.89 -3.97
C LEU A 48 -3.74 -6.28 -3.35
N ARG A 49 -4.93 -6.78 -3.01
CA ARG A 49 -5.10 -8.14 -2.45
C ARG A 49 -4.68 -9.22 -3.42
N ALA A 50 -4.91 -9.04 -4.72
CA ALA A 50 -4.47 -9.98 -5.74
C ALA A 50 -2.94 -9.95 -5.90
N VAL A 51 -2.32 -8.76 -5.93
CA VAL A 51 -0.84 -8.60 -5.92
C VAL A 51 -0.23 -9.19 -4.65
N GLY A 52 -0.89 -9.06 -3.49
CA GLY A 52 -0.49 -9.70 -2.24
C GLY A 52 -0.73 -11.23 -2.21
N GLY A 53 -1.38 -11.80 -3.24
CA GLY A 53 -1.71 -13.22 -3.32
C GLY A 53 -2.78 -13.67 -2.33
N LEU A 54 -3.65 -12.75 -1.89
CA LEU A 54 -4.80 -13.02 -1.04
C LEU A 54 -6.06 -13.34 -1.86
N LEU A 55 -6.06 -12.92 -3.13
CA LEU A 55 -7.10 -13.21 -4.11
C LEU A 55 -6.45 -13.80 -5.37
N THR A 56 -7.18 -14.67 -6.03
CA THR A 56 -6.77 -15.29 -7.30
C THR A 56 -7.87 -15.13 -8.33
N GLY A 57 -7.48 -15.14 -9.60
CA GLY A 57 -8.39 -15.08 -10.74
C GLY A 57 -7.65 -15.38 -12.03
N PRO A 58 -8.32 -15.44 -13.17
CA PRO A 58 -7.69 -15.51 -14.48
C PRO A 58 -6.72 -14.36 -14.72
N GLY A 59 -5.69 -14.60 -15.50
CA GLY A 59 -4.56 -13.69 -15.72
C GLY A 59 -3.34 -14.07 -14.90
N GLU A 60 -2.33 -13.23 -14.95
CA GLU A 60 -1.04 -13.52 -14.32
C GLU A 60 -0.63 -12.40 -13.36
N VAL A 61 -0.09 -12.79 -12.21
CA VAL A 61 0.62 -11.90 -11.28
C VAL A 61 2.00 -12.49 -11.03
N ALA A 62 3.05 -11.70 -11.24
CA ALA A 62 4.41 -12.08 -10.94
C ALA A 62 5.08 -11.03 -10.05
N LEU A 63 5.89 -11.48 -9.11
CA LEU A 63 6.68 -10.65 -8.20
C LEU A 63 8.16 -10.89 -8.48
N PHE A 64 8.90 -9.82 -8.82
CA PHE A 64 10.32 -9.90 -9.18
C PHE A 64 10.61 -11.03 -10.20
N GLY A 65 9.75 -11.15 -11.22
CA GLY A 65 9.83 -12.15 -12.27
C GLY A 65 9.31 -13.55 -11.92
N THR A 66 8.93 -13.82 -10.66
CA THR A 66 8.40 -15.12 -10.23
C THR A 66 6.88 -15.09 -10.18
N PRO A 67 6.16 -15.97 -10.90
CA PRO A 67 4.71 -16.08 -10.80
C PRO A 67 4.26 -16.30 -9.35
N ILE A 68 3.24 -15.55 -8.90
CA ILE A 68 2.82 -15.59 -7.50
C ILE A 68 2.34 -16.96 -7.04
N GLY A 69 1.76 -17.73 -7.95
CA GLY A 69 1.32 -19.11 -7.71
C GLY A 69 2.46 -20.10 -7.49
N ALA A 70 3.69 -19.78 -7.95
CA ALA A 70 4.87 -20.60 -7.71
C ALA A 70 5.55 -20.31 -6.37
N LEU A 71 5.22 -19.17 -5.72
CA LEU A 71 5.76 -18.79 -4.43
C LEU A 71 5.01 -19.49 -3.29
N ARG A 72 5.75 -20.17 -2.42
CA ARG A 72 5.18 -20.66 -1.18
C ARG A 72 4.71 -19.48 -0.32
N ARG A 73 3.64 -19.64 0.45
CA ARG A 73 3.07 -18.58 1.29
C ARG A 73 4.12 -17.85 2.14
N ARG A 74 5.07 -18.61 2.70
CA ARG A 74 6.14 -18.08 3.55
C ARG A 74 7.17 -17.25 2.75
N ASP A 75 7.54 -17.73 1.56
CA ASP A 75 8.49 -17.03 0.70
C ASP A 75 7.89 -15.73 0.15
N ARG A 76 6.61 -15.77 -0.25
CA ARG A 76 5.86 -14.59 -0.64
C ARG A 76 5.79 -13.57 0.50
N ALA A 77 5.54 -14.02 1.75
CA ALA A 77 5.51 -13.14 2.91
C ALA A 77 6.87 -12.51 3.27
N ARG A 78 7.97 -12.97 2.70
CA ARG A 78 9.29 -12.31 2.79
C ARG A 78 9.51 -11.26 1.70
N ILE A 79 8.69 -11.28 0.67
CA ILE A 79 8.76 -10.36 -0.46
C ILE A 79 7.75 -9.22 -0.30
N VAL A 80 6.54 -9.54 0.17
CA VAL A 80 5.41 -8.60 0.22
C VAL A 80 4.95 -8.39 1.65
N ALA A 81 4.97 -7.15 2.11
CA ALA A 81 4.29 -6.70 3.32
C ALA A 81 3.05 -5.87 2.97
N THR A 82 2.00 -5.98 3.76
CA THR A 82 0.74 -5.27 3.51
C THR A 82 0.27 -4.53 4.76
N VAL A 83 -0.05 -3.25 4.58
CA VAL A 83 -0.82 -2.45 5.53
C VAL A 83 -2.24 -2.32 4.96
N ALA A 84 -3.20 -2.97 5.61
CA ALA A 84 -4.59 -2.90 5.21
C ALA A 84 -5.25 -1.60 5.72
N GLN A 85 -6.31 -1.14 5.08
CA GLN A 85 -7.08 0.05 5.47
C GLN A 85 -7.59 -0.03 6.92
N SER A 86 -8.08 -1.19 7.33
CA SER A 86 -8.61 -1.43 8.67
C SER A 86 -8.06 -2.76 9.21
N PRO A 87 -6.83 -2.76 9.75
CA PRO A 87 -6.25 -3.98 10.30
C PRO A 87 -7.02 -4.45 11.54
N VAL A 88 -7.27 -5.74 11.63
CA VAL A 88 -7.84 -6.34 12.85
C VAL A 88 -6.75 -6.40 13.91
N VAL A 89 -7.02 -5.76 15.04
CA VAL A 89 -6.13 -5.75 16.21
C VAL A 89 -6.74 -6.66 17.28
N PRO A 90 -6.03 -7.71 17.73
CA PRO A 90 -6.45 -8.51 18.86
C PRO A 90 -6.52 -7.69 20.15
N ILE A 91 -7.53 -7.95 20.99
CA ILE A 91 -7.69 -7.27 22.28
C ILE A 91 -6.51 -7.61 23.20
N GLY A 92 -5.99 -6.61 23.91
CA GLY A 92 -4.88 -6.78 24.85
C GLY A 92 -3.50 -6.94 24.21
N MET A 93 -3.39 -6.77 22.88
CA MET A 93 -2.09 -6.90 22.20
C MET A 93 -1.25 -5.63 22.39
N SER A 94 0.01 -5.81 22.80
CA SER A 94 0.97 -4.71 22.90
C SER A 94 1.49 -4.26 21.52
N VAL A 95 2.05 -3.07 21.46
CA VAL A 95 2.75 -2.54 20.28
C VAL A 95 3.85 -3.49 19.82
N PHE A 96 4.65 -3.96 20.77
CA PHE A 96 5.75 -4.89 20.49
C PHE A 96 5.25 -6.21 19.91
N ASP A 97 4.26 -6.83 20.55
CA ASP A 97 3.70 -8.11 20.10
C ASP A 97 3.07 -7.99 18.70
N TYR A 98 2.41 -6.87 18.42
CA TYR A 98 1.83 -6.63 17.11
C TYR A 98 2.91 -6.45 16.03
N ALA A 99 3.96 -5.70 16.31
CA ALA A 99 5.10 -5.54 15.39
C ALA A 99 5.80 -6.90 15.16
N LEU A 100 5.92 -7.72 16.21
CA LEU A 100 6.53 -9.05 16.15
C LEU A 100 5.78 -10.02 15.24
N LEU A 101 4.47 -9.83 15.01
CA LEU A 101 3.72 -10.59 13.99
C LEU A 101 4.35 -10.45 12.59
N GLY A 102 5.05 -9.34 12.31
CA GLY A 102 5.81 -9.16 11.08
C GLY A 102 6.91 -10.20 10.90
N ARG A 103 7.44 -10.76 12.00
CA ARG A 103 8.50 -11.78 11.95
C ARG A 103 7.99 -13.21 11.70
N THR A 104 6.66 -13.42 11.69
CA THR A 104 6.05 -14.74 11.43
C THR A 104 6.67 -15.51 10.25
N PRO A 105 7.04 -14.89 9.11
CA PRO A 105 7.68 -15.60 8.00
C PRO A 105 9.07 -16.18 8.32
N TYR A 106 9.69 -15.79 9.42
CA TYR A 106 11.02 -16.23 9.83
C TYR A 106 10.98 -17.26 10.98
N ILE A 107 9.92 -17.24 11.79
CA ILE A 107 9.75 -18.15 12.92
C ILE A 107 9.35 -19.56 12.40
N PRO A 108 10.06 -20.63 12.78
CA PRO A 108 9.69 -21.99 12.40
C PRO A 108 8.28 -22.38 12.91
N PRO A 109 7.55 -23.28 12.23
CA PRO A 109 6.33 -23.85 12.78
C PRO A 109 6.59 -24.48 14.15
N LEU A 110 5.79 -24.12 15.16
CA LEU A 110 5.97 -24.52 16.57
C LEU A 110 7.30 -24.06 17.20
N GLY A 111 8.04 -23.20 16.53
CA GLY A 111 9.27 -22.56 17.06
C GLY A 111 8.95 -21.33 17.89
N ARG A 112 10.04 -20.74 18.39
CA ARG A 112 10.03 -19.44 19.08
C ARG A 112 10.78 -18.42 18.26
N GLU A 113 10.51 -17.15 18.52
CA GLU A 113 11.24 -16.00 18.01
C GLU A 113 12.72 -16.07 18.44
N SER A 114 13.59 -15.76 17.51
CA SER A 114 15.02 -15.68 17.75
C SER A 114 15.42 -14.29 18.29
N ALA A 115 16.61 -14.18 18.86
CA ALA A 115 17.17 -12.89 19.25
C ALA A 115 17.25 -11.90 18.07
N ALA A 116 17.49 -12.40 16.85
CA ALA A 116 17.48 -11.58 15.65
C ALA A 116 16.08 -11.06 15.29
N ASP A 117 15.02 -11.84 15.54
CA ASP A 117 13.65 -11.38 15.32
C ASP A 117 13.27 -10.27 16.30
N LEU A 118 13.64 -10.43 17.58
CA LEU A 118 13.40 -9.42 18.60
C LEU A 118 14.19 -8.13 18.32
N ALA A 119 15.47 -8.25 17.92
CA ALA A 119 16.30 -7.11 17.56
C ALA A 119 15.72 -6.34 16.37
N ALA A 120 15.24 -7.04 15.32
CA ALA A 120 14.61 -6.40 14.17
C ALA A 120 13.33 -5.62 14.54
N VAL A 121 12.56 -6.13 15.51
CA VAL A 121 11.37 -5.40 16.00
C VAL A 121 11.78 -4.16 16.78
N HIS A 122 12.75 -4.26 17.68
CA HIS A 122 13.25 -3.09 18.43
C HIS A 122 13.77 -2.00 17.49
N GLU A 123 14.60 -2.37 16.51
CA GLU A 123 15.13 -1.43 15.51
C GLU A 123 14.01 -0.69 14.78
N VAL A 124 12.97 -1.39 14.36
CA VAL A 124 11.82 -0.77 13.66
C VAL A 124 11.01 0.13 14.61
N LEU A 125 10.78 -0.30 15.86
CA LEU A 125 10.06 0.52 16.83
C LEU A 125 10.81 1.80 17.17
N ASP A 126 12.12 1.73 17.32
CA ASP A 126 12.96 2.91 17.59
C ASP A 126 12.94 3.88 16.39
N ARG A 127 13.04 3.35 15.16
CA ARG A 127 12.97 4.14 13.93
C ARG A 127 11.65 4.86 13.73
N LEU A 128 10.56 4.32 14.27
CA LEU A 128 9.20 4.88 14.18
C LEU A 128 8.80 5.68 15.43
N ASP A 129 9.72 5.97 16.34
CA ASP A 129 9.47 6.63 17.63
C ASP A 129 8.42 5.91 18.48
N LEU A 130 8.34 4.58 18.36
CA LEU A 130 7.42 3.71 19.09
C LEU A 130 8.06 3.01 20.29
N GLY A 131 9.37 3.15 20.52
CA GLY A 131 10.08 2.55 21.65
C GLY A 131 9.39 2.81 23.00
N PRO A 132 9.03 4.08 23.35
CA PRO A 132 8.32 4.39 24.59
C PRO A 132 6.95 3.72 24.75
N PHE A 133 6.35 3.30 23.64
CA PHE A 133 5.01 2.69 23.60
C PHE A 133 5.04 1.17 23.48
N ALA A 134 6.23 0.54 23.39
CA ALA A 134 6.39 -0.87 23.09
C ALA A 134 5.50 -1.83 23.92
N HIS A 135 5.30 -1.52 25.19
CA HIS A 135 4.49 -2.34 26.11
C HIS A 135 3.05 -1.83 26.30
N ARG A 136 2.65 -0.75 25.62
CA ARG A 136 1.27 -0.25 25.67
C ARG A 136 0.37 -1.07 24.76
N GLU A 137 -0.89 -1.20 25.15
CA GLU A 137 -1.92 -1.81 24.29
C GLU A 137 -2.24 -0.91 23.09
N LEU A 138 -2.37 -1.49 21.89
CA LEU A 138 -2.70 -0.76 20.68
C LEU A 138 -4.03 0.01 20.79
N ALA A 139 -4.99 -0.51 21.55
CA ALA A 139 -6.27 0.13 21.75
C ALA A 139 -6.18 1.50 22.45
N THR A 140 -5.09 1.75 23.18
CA THR A 140 -4.88 2.99 23.94
C THR A 140 -4.14 4.08 23.17
N LEU A 141 -3.71 3.77 21.94
CA LEU A 141 -2.94 4.68 21.09
C LEU A 141 -3.86 5.64 20.31
N SER A 142 -3.33 6.82 20.01
CA SER A 142 -3.94 7.74 19.03
C SER A 142 -3.99 7.11 17.63
N GLY A 143 -4.76 7.72 16.71
CA GLY A 143 -4.85 7.24 15.32
C GLY A 143 -3.50 7.21 14.62
N GLY A 144 -2.70 8.28 14.74
CA GLY A 144 -1.36 8.37 14.13
C GLY A 144 -0.37 7.39 14.73
N GLU A 145 -0.32 7.27 16.08
CA GLU A 145 0.53 6.27 16.75
C GLU A 145 0.17 4.84 16.28
N ARG A 146 -1.13 4.53 16.22
CA ARG A 146 -1.60 3.22 15.77
C ARG A 146 -1.24 2.94 14.31
N GLN A 147 -1.31 3.95 13.44
CA GLN A 147 -0.90 3.79 12.04
C GLN A 147 0.59 3.52 11.91
N ARG A 148 1.44 4.19 12.71
CA ARG A 148 2.88 3.87 12.79
C ARG A 148 3.13 2.43 13.26
N VAL A 149 2.31 1.89 14.18
CA VAL A 149 2.42 0.48 14.60
C VAL A 149 2.05 -0.49 13.48
N PHE A 150 1.04 -0.17 12.66
CA PHE A 150 0.72 -1.00 11.49
C PHE A 150 1.85 -1.01 10.46
N LEU A 151 2.48 0.14 10.28
CA LEU A 151 3.67 0.27 9.45
C LEU A 151 4.87 -0.48 10.07
N ALA A 152 5.06 -0.39 11.40
CA ALA A 152 6.11 -1.13 12.12
C ALA A 152 6.02 -2.63 11.87
N ARG A 153 4.83 -3.21 11.93
CA ARG A 153 4.62 -4.63 11.62
C ARG A 153 5.02 -4.98 10.19
N ALA A 154 4.66 -4.13 9.22
CA ALA A 154 5.00 -4.34 7.82
C ALA A 154 6.52 -4.22 7.57
N LEU A 155 7.20 -3.27 8.21
CA LEU A 155 8.64 -3.08 8.11
C LEU A 155 9.43 -4.18 8.84
N ALA A 156 8.97 -4.61 10.02
CA ALA A 156 9.58 -5.73 10.75
C ALA A 156 9.58 -7.03 9.91
N GLN A 157 8.68 -7.14 8.93
CA GLN A 157 8.64 -8.27 8.00
C GLN A 157 9.85 -8.26 7.04
N GLY A 158 10.53 -7.12 6.84
CA GLY A 158 11.73 -7.03 5.98
C GLY A 158 11.43 -7.29 4.50
N ALA A 159 10.20 -7.02 4.05
CA ALA A 159 9.78 -7.21 2.66
C ALA A 159 10.31 -6.07 1.77
N THR A 160 10.54 -6.37 0.49
CA THR A 160 11.01 -5.40 -0.52
C THR A 160 9.87 -4.72 -1.27
N LEU A 161 8.65 -5.24 -1.17
CA LEU A 161 7.42 -4.68 -1.73
C LEU A 161 6.44 -4.38 -0.60
N LEU A 162 6.06 -3.10 -0.48
CA LEU A 162 5.07 -2.63 0.48
C LEU A 162 3.75 -2.32 -0.23
N LEU A 163 2.69 -2.99 0.18
CA LEU A 163 1.32 -2.74 -0.28
C LEU A 163 0.58 -1.91 0.78
N LEU A 164 0.12 -0.72 0.41
CA LEU A 164 -0.59 0.21 1.29
C LEU A 164 -2.03 0.42 0.80
N ASP A 165 -3.00 -0.13 1.53
CA ASP A 165 -4.42 0.05 1.19
C ASP A 165 -5.00 1.21 2.00
N GLU A 166 -5.04 2.41 1.41
CA GLU A 166 -5.53 3.66 2.00
C GLU A 166 -4.91 3.97 3.38
N PRO A 167 -3.58 4.06 3.46
CA PRO A 167 -2.87 4.09 4.74
C PRO A 167 -3.16 5.32 5.59
N THR A 168 -3.79 6.35 5.04
CA THR A 168 -4.00 7.65 5.69
C THR A 168 -5.47 8.04 5.84
N SER A 169 -6.42 7.19 5.42
CA SER A 169 -7.86 7.55 5.33
C SER A 169 -8.52 7.93 6.65
N ALA A 170 -7.94 7.53 7.80
CA ALA A 170 -8.48 7.81 9.12
C ALA A 170 -7.65 8.84 9.92
N LEU A 171 -6.71 9.53 9.26
CA LEU A 171 -5.78 10.46 9.89
C LEU A 171 -6.13 11.90 9.53
N ASP A 172 -5.83 12.83 10.41
CA ASP A 172 -5.80 14.26 10.08
C ASP A 172 -4.60 14.60 9.18
N ILE A 173 -4.60 15.79 8.61
CA ILE A 173 -3.63 16.23 7.60
C ILE A 173 -2.18 16.10 8.09
N GLY A 174 -1.90 16.50 9.34
CA GLY A 174 -0.55 16.44 9.91
C GLY A 174 -0.04 15.00 10.02
N HIS A 175 -0.85 14.11 10.58
CA HIS A 175 -0.49 12.70 10.71
C HIS A 175 -0.45 11.98 9.35
N GLN A 176 -1.25 12.40 8.36
CA GLN A 176 -1.14 11.88 6.98
C GLN A 176 0.24 12.16 6.40
N GLN A 177 0.67 13.42 6.50
CA GLN A 177 1.97 13.86 6.02
C GLN A 177 3.10 13.08 6.71
N GLU A 178 3.11 13.01 8.04
CA GLU A 178 4.12 12.27 8.81
C GLU A 178 4.27 10.81 8.34
N VAL A 179 3.14 10.11 8.10
CA VAL A 179 3.15 8.72 7.65
C VAL A 179 3.71 8.58 6.23
N LEU A 180 3.33 9.47 5.33
CA LEU A 180 3.76 9.39 3.93
C LEU A 180 5.23 9.79 3.76
N GLU A 181 5.68 10.83 4.46
CA GLU A 181 7.10 11.22 4.53
C GLU A 181 7.96 10.06 5.05
N LEU A 182 7.50 9.40 6.10
CA LEU A 182 8.18 8.26 6.66
C LEU A 182 8.28 7.10 5.66
N VAL A 183 7.20 6.79 4.93
CA VAL A 183 7.22 5.76 3.88
C VAL A 183 8.19 6.14 2.76
N ASP A 184 8.20 7.39 2.33
CA ASP A 184 9.09 7.87 1.26
C ASP A 184 10.56 7.86 1.71
N GLN A 185 10.84 8.28 2.93
CA GLN A 185 12.18 8.18 3.51
C GLN A 185 12.67 6.72 3.53
N LEU A 186 11.86 5.80 4.05
CA LEU A 186 12.20 4.37 4.10
C LEU A 186 12.38 3.77 2.69
N ARG A 187 11.56 4.20 1.73
CA ARG A 187 11.69 3.80 0.33
C ARG A 187 13.05 4.20 -0.24
N ARG A 188 13.45 5.44 -0.04
CA ARG A 188 14.74 5.96 -0.52
C ARG A 188 15.93 5.30 0.17
N GLU A 189 15.87 5.10 1.48
CA GLU A 189 16.96 4.52 2.26
C GLU A 189 17.17 3.03 1.99
N HIS A 190 16.08 2.26 1.75
CA HIS A 190 16.13 0.80 1.65
C HIS A 190 15.76 0.26 0.25
N GLY A 191 15.50 1.14 -0.72
CA GLY A 191 15.10 0.71 -2.05
C GLY A 191 13.77 -0.04 -2.07
N LEU A 192 12.85 0.28 -1.13
CA LEU A 192 11.53 -0.35 -1.09
C LEU A 192 10.72 0.02 -2.34
N THR A 193 9.96 -0.93 -2.84
CA THR A 193 8.92 -0.67 -3.84
C THR A 193 7.60 -0.45 -3.12
N VAL A 194 6.85 0.57 -3.50
CA VAL A 194 5.56 0.89 -2.90
C VAL A 194 4.45 0.80 -3.94
N LEU A 195 3.43 0.02 -3.66
CA LEU A 195 2.16 0.04 -4.39
C LEU A 195 1.06 0.41 -3.42
N ALA A 196 0.53 1.62 -3.56
CA ALA A 196 -0.47 2.18 -2.66
C ALA A 196 -1.83 2.37 -3.34
N THR A 197 -2.89 2.45 -2.55
CA THR A 197 -4.17 3.04 -2.97
C THR A 197 -4.40 4.30 -2.14
N MET A 198 -4.93 5.34 -2.76
CA MET A 198 -5.27 6.59 -2.08
C MET A 198 -6.61 7.15 -2.59
N HIS A 199 -7.30 7.90 -1.70
CA HIS A 199 -8.50 8.64 -2.04
C HIS A 199 -8.22 10.11 -2.34
N ASP A 200 -7.28 10.71 -1.61
CA ASP A 200 -6.85 12.08 -1.87
C ASP A 200 -5.95 12.12 -3.09
N LEU A 201 -6.42 12.77 -4.13
CA LEU A 201 -5.75 12.82 -5.43
C LEU A 201 -4.55 13.76 -5.40
N SER A 202 -4.60 14.84 -4.63
CA SER A 202 -3.49 15.78 -4.48
C SER A 202 -2.33 15.12 -3.77
N ILE A 203 -2.61 14.46 -2.63
CA ILE A 203 -1.61 13.69 -1.88
C ILE A 203 -1.05 12.55 -2.74
N ALA A 204 -1.90 11.84 -3.49
CA ALA A 204 -1.43 10.80 -4.40
C ALA A 204 -0.46 11.33 -5.46
N GLY A 205 -0.72 12.53 -5.99
CA GLY A 205 0.14 13.20 -6.95
C GLY A 205 1.45 13.72 -6.37
N GLU A 206 1.47 14.07 -5.09
CA GLU A 206 2.65 14.61 -4.40
C GLU A 206 3.70 13.54 -4.09
N TYR A 207 3.27 12.32 -3.70
CA TYR A 207 4.17 11.27 -3.23
C TYR A 207 4.48 10.19 -4.28
N ALA A 208 3.60 9.95 -5.25
CA ALA A 208 3.79 8.88 -6.22
C ALA A 208 4.71 9.29 -7.38
N ASP A 209 5.65 8.43 -7.74
CA ASP A 209 6.40 8.58 -9.00
C ASP A 209 5.47 8.39 -10.20
N ARG A 210 4.43 7.53 -10.05
CA ARG A 210 3.46 7.24 -11.10
C ARG A 210 2.09 6.91 -10.52
N LEU A 211 1.05 7.41 -11.21
CA LEU A 211 -0.34 7.11 -10.91
C LEU A 211 -0.92 6.09 -11.89
N VAL A 212 -1.84 5.29 -11.37
CA VAL A 212 -2.68 4.37 -12.15
C VAL A 212 -4.14 4.66 -11.83
N LEU A 213 -4.88 5.20 -12.79
CA LEU A 213 -6.32 5.42 -12.66
C LEU A 213 -7.06 4.14 -13.00
N LEU A 214 -7.67 3.53 -11.99
CA LEU A 214 -8.52 2.35 -12.13
C LEU A 214 -9.99 2.78 -12.19
N ALA A 215 -10.69 2.36 -13.23
CA ALA A 215 -12.11 2.61 -13.42
C ALA A 215 -12.78 1.37 -14.03
N ASP A 216 -13.96 1.02 -13.56
CA ASP A 216 -14.74 -0.14 -14.04
C ASP A 216 -13.92 -1.44 -14.13
N GLY A 217 -13.03 -1.65 -13.15
CA GLY A 217 -12.15 -2.82 -13.08
C GLY A 217 -11.03 -2.87 -14.13
N ARG A 218 -10.71 -1.75 -14.78
CA ARG A 218 -9.67 -1.63 -15.82
C ARG A 218 -8.77 -0.43 -15.56
N VAL A 219 -7.56 -0.47 -16.07
CA VAL A 219 -6.69 0.70 -16.10
C VAL A 219 -7.19 1.66 -17.17
N ALA A 220 -7.66 2.84 -16.75
CA ALA A 220 -8.13 3.90 -17.64
C ALA A 220 -6.99 4.83 -18.08
N ALA A 221 -6.02 5.08 -17.21
CA ALA A 221 -4.82 5.86 -17.51
C ALA A 221 -3.69 5.42 -16.56
N ALA A 222 -2.44 5.56 -17.01
CA ALA A 222 -1.27 5.35 -16.18
C ALA A 222 -0.13 6.24 -16.69
N GLY A 223 0.57 6.94 -15.79
CA GLY A 223 1.65 7.85 -16.13
C GLY A 223 2.08 8.70 -14.92
N PRO A 224 2.98 9.66 -15.13
CA PRO A 224 3.30 10.68 -14.13
C PRO A 224 2.03 11.39 -13.64
N PRO A 225 2.03 11.97 -12.43
CA PRO A 225 0.85 12.64 -11.88
C PRO A 225 0.22 13.68 -12.82
N GLU A 226 1.02 14.45 -13.53
CA GLU A 226 0.57 15.51 -14.45
C GLU A 226 -0.22 14.96 -15.67
N GLU A 227 0.08 13.75 -16.10
CA GLU A 227 -0.60 13.11 -17.22
C GLU A 227 -1.92 12.43 -16.79
N VAL A 228 -2.03 12.01 -15.54
CA VAL A 228 -3.19 11.27 -15.02
C VAL A 228 -4.17 12.20 -14.29
N LEU A 229 -3.67 13.18 -13.53
CA LEU A 229 -4.50 14.16 -12.83
C LEU A 229 -4.89 15.32 -13.76
N THR A 230 -5.69 15.03 -14.78
CA THR A 230 -6.23 16.04 -15.69
C THR A 230 -7.73 16.23 -15.44
N GLU A 231 -8.25 17.46 -15.68
CA GLU A 231 -9.65 17.77 -15.47
C GLU A 231 -10.56 16.82 -16.28
N ASP A 232 -10.19 16.50 -17.53
CA ASP A 232 -10.97 15.64 -18.42
C ASP A 232 -11.05 14.19 -17.91
N LEU A 233 -9.91 13.59 -17.52
CA LEU A 233 -9.89 12.22 -16.98
C LEU A 233 -10.66 12.14 -15.67
N LEU A 234 -10.42 13.09 -14.77
CA LEU A 234 -11.05 13.10 -13.45
C LEU A 234 -12.56 13.38 -13.56
N ALA A 235 -13.01 14.33 -14.40
CA ALA A 235 -14.42 14.58 -14.61
C ALA A 235 -15.14 13.35 -15.19
N ARG A 236 -14.50 12.66 -16.13
CA ARG A 236 -15.06 11.45 -16.77
C ARG A 236 -15.27 10.31 -15.78
N HIS A 237 -14.27 10.04 -14.94
CA HIS A 237 -14.26 8.84 -14.09
C HIS A 237 -14.82 9.09 -12.69
N TYR A 238 -14.63 10.28 -12.11
CA TYR A 238 -15.17 10.62 -10.79
C TYR A 238 -16.56 11.27 -10.84
N ARG A 239 -17.05 11.64 -12.03
CA ARG A 239 -18.35 12.32 -12.24
C ARG A 239 -18.48 13.59 -11.41
N ALA A 240 -17.39 14.32 -11.24
CA ALA A 240 -17.29 15.53 -10.43
C ALA A 240 -16.76 16.69 -11.26
N ARG A 241 -17.16 17.92 -10.90
CA ARG A 241 -16.52 19.12 -11.44
C ARG A 241 -15.25 19.38 -10.66
N ILE A 242 -14.15 19.33 -11.34
CA ILE A 242 -12.81 19.40 -10.73
C ILE A 242 -11.99 20.41 -11.49
N ARG A 243 -11.16 21.13 -10.77
CA ARG A 243 -10.09 21.96 -11.31
C ARG A 243 -8.76 21.39 -10.88
N VAL A 244 -7.80 21.33 -11.79
CA VAL A 244 -6.44 20.92 -11.52
C VAL A 244 -5.54 22.14 -11.59
N ILE A 245 -4.81 22.40 -10.51
CA ILE A 245 -3.95 23.56 -10.34
C ILE A 245 -2.52 23.05 -10.20
N PRO A 246 -1.53 23.66 -10.89
CA PRO A 246 -0.13 23.31 -10.67
C PRO A 246 0.28 23.56 -9.22
N GLY A 247 1.00 22.61 -8.62
CA GLY A 247 1.60 22.70 -7.29
C GLY A 247 3.11 22.47 -7.38
N ASP A 248 3.84 22.74 -6.30
CA ASP A 248 5.31 22.65 -6.26
C ASP A 248 5.83 21.20 -6.36
N HIS A 249 5.04 20.23 -5.87
CA HIS A 249 5.41 18.80 -5.83
C HIS A 249 4.44 17.90 -6.59
N GLY A 250 3.49 18.49 -7.34
CA GLY A 250 2.51 17.76 -8.14
C GLY A 250 1.20 18.53 -8.29
N PRO A 251 0.29 18.06 -9.16
CA PRO A 251 -0.99 18.72 -9.40
C PRO A 251 -1.90 18.70 -8.17
N LEU A 252 -2.49 19.85 -7.84
CA LEU A 252 -3.52 19.97 -6.80
C LEU A 252 -4.91 19.81 -7.43
N VAL A 253 -5.71 18.90 -6.88
CA VAL A 253 -7.05 18.59 -7.36
C VAL A 253 -8.09 19.24 -6.46
N VAL A 254 -8.82 20.21 -7.00
CA VAL A 254 -9.79 21.01 -6.25
C VAL A 254 -11.20 20.76 -6.78
N PRO A 255 -12.15 20.30 -5.94
CA PRO A 255 -13.54 20.20 -6.32
C PRO A 255 -14.15 21.59 -6.53
N VAL A 256 -14.92 21.77 -7.61
CA VAL A 256 -15.56 23.03 -7.96
C VAL A 256 -17.05 22.92 -7.74
N ARG A 257 -17.62 23.89 -7.01
CA ARG A 257 -19.07 23.92 -6.77
C ARG A 257 -19.82 24.17 -8.10
N PRO A 258 -20.86 23.38 -8.40
CA PRO A 258 -21.73 23.69 -9.52
C PRO A 258 -22.41 25.05 -9.29
N THR A 259 -22.36 25.94 -10.28
CA THR A 259 -23.15 27.18 -10.30
C THR A 259 -24.60 26.85 -10.61
#